data_efc5c0ab06c1169f5e089b3fca14b908
#
_entry.id   efc5c0ab06c1169f5e089b3fca14b908
#
_cell.length_a   1.000
_cell.length_b   1.000
_cell.length_c   1.000
_cell.angle_alpha   90.00
_cell.angle_beta   90.00
_cell.angle_gamma   90.00
#
_symmetry.space_group_name_H-M   'P 1'
#
loop_
_entity.id
_entity.type
_entity.pdbx_description
1 polymer ?
#
loop_
_entity_poly.entity_id
_entity_poly.type
_entity_poly.pdbx_seq_one_letter_code
_entity_poly.pdbx_strand_id
1 'polypeptide(L)'
;MNERLTQKVKKYLAPGKRVHLVGIGGVSMRPLGLVLKGMGLIVTGSDMNSSVSTDELIDQGIRVFIGHQAENIQGADCVIRTAAVHNDNPEIAAARAAGIPVFERAQAWGVIMQEYQNAVCISGTHGKTTTTSMVTHILMEAQKDPTVMIGGYLPLLHAGHRVGNGDTIVLESCEYCDSFLNFFPRWQWFSILKKTIWITLRT
;
A
#
# COMPACT_ATOMS: atom_id res chain seq x y z
N MET A 1 6.09 -7.26 11.61
CA MET A 1 6.56 -8.25 10.59
C MET A 1 7.92 -8.78 11.02
N ASN A 2 8.19 -10.09 10.94
CA ASN A 2 9.51 -10.63 11.30
C ASN A 2 10.52 -10.45 10.13
N GLU A 3 11.82 -10.52 10.43
CA GLU A 3 12.89 -10.27 9.45
C GLU A 3 12.84 -11.21 8.23
N ARG A 4 12.53 -12.50 8.45
CA ARG A 4 12.40 -13.51 7.38
C ARG A 4 11.31 -13.15 6.38
N LEU A 5 10.14 -12.66 6.86
CA LEU A 5 9.05 -12.25 6.01
C LEU A 5 9.40 -10.95 5.26
N THR A 6 10.05 -10.00 5.94
CA THR A 6 10.55 -8.76 5.32
C THR A 6 11.47 -9.06 4.14
N GLN A 7 12.45 -9.93 4.33
CA GLN A 7 13.38 -10.32 3.26
C GLN A 7 12.65 -11.04 2.11
N LYS A 8 11.66 -11.88 2.44
CA LYS A 8 10.84 -12.54 1.43
C LYS A 8 10.07 -11.52 0.59
N VAL A 9 9.37 -10.58 1.22
CA VAL A 9 8.61 -9.53 0.51
C VAL A 9 9.56 -8.70 -0.34
N LYS A 10 10.69 -8.24 0.21
CA LYS A 10 11.69 -7.43 -0.50
C LYS A 10 12.20 -8.13 -1.77
N LYS A 11 12.44 -9.43 -1.73
CA LYS A 11 12.86 -10.23 -2.91
C LYS A 11 11.84 -10.13 -4.07
N TYR A 12 10.55 -10.09 -3.78
CA TYR A 12 9.48 -10.04 -4.79
C TYR A 12 9.11 -8.60 -5.20
N LEU A 13 9.53 -7.59 -4.43
CA LEU A 13 9.35 -6.18 -4.77
C LEU A 13 10.59 -5.55 -5.41
N ALA A 14 11.41 -6.34 -6.08
CA ALA A 14 12.58 -5.87 -6.82
C ALA A 14 12.22 -5.44 -8.27
N PRO A 15 12.97 -4.50 -8.88
CA PRO A 15 12.76 -4.09 -10.26
C PRO A 15 12.71 -5.28 -11.23
N GLY A 16 11.83 -5.19 -12.22
CA GLY A 16 11.60 -6.25 -13.23
C GLY A 16 10.69 -7.39 -12.78
N LYS A 17 10.33 -7.48 -11.50
CA LYS A 17 9.36 -8.45 -10.99
C LYS A 17 7.93 -8.09 -11.40
N ARG A 18 7.12 -9.13 -11.63
CA ARG A 18 5.71 -9.04 -11.99
C ARG A 18 4.86 -9.19 -10.74
N VAL A 19 4.12 -8.15 -10.42
CA VAL A 19 3.25 -8.09 -9.24
C VAL A 19 1.80 -7.95 -9.69
N HIS A 20 0.91 -8.77 -9.14
CA HIS A 20 -0.53 -8.64 -9.33
C HIS A 20 -1.21 -8.15 -8.07
N LEU A 21 -2.01 -7.08 -8.17
CA LEU A 21 -2.71 -6.44 -7.05
C LEU A 21 -4.20 -6.76 -7.08
N VAL A 22 -4.70 -7.50 -6.11
CA VAL A 22 -6.13 -7.85 -6.01
C VAL A 22 -6.87 -6.81 -5.19
N GLY A 23 -7.87 -6.16 -5.80
CA GLY A 23 -8.55 -4.97 -5.28
C GLY A 23 -7.78 -3.68 -5.56
N ILE A 24 -7.20 -3.55 -6.76
CA ILE A 24 -6.25 -2.48 -7.11
C ILE A 24 -6.86 -1.07 -7.08
N GLY A 25 -8.17 -0.92 -7.31
CA GLY A 25 -8.88 0.37 -7.25
C GLY A 25 -9.07 0.93 -5.84
N GLY A 26 -8.78 0.14 -4.81
CA GLY A 26 -8.92 0.56 -3.41
C GLY A 26 -7.99 1.74 -3.04
N VAL A 27 -8.46 2.58 -2.09
CA VAL A 27 -7.82 3.85 -1.67
C VAL A 27 -6.31 3.74 -1.40
N SER A 28 -5.86 2.64 -0.83
CA SER A 28 -4.44 2.43 -0.51
C SER A 28 -3.76 1.36 -1.38
N MET A 29 -4.51 0.67 -2.24
CA MET A 29 -3.96 -0.25 -3.25
C MET A 29 -3.56 0.50 -4.51
N ARG A 30 -4.36 1.49 -4.96
CA ARG A 30 -4.03 2.35 -6.10
C ARG A 30 -2.66 3.03 -5.95
N PRO A 31 -2.37 3.78 -4.85
CA PRO A 31 -1.05 4.36 -4.66
C PRO A 31 0.06 3.30 -4.56
N LEU A 32 -0.21 2.13 -3.98
CA LEU A 32 0.75 1.04 -3.96
C LEU A 32 1.15 0.60 -5.39
N GLY A 33 0.16 0.44 -6.27
CA GLY A 33 0.40 0.09 -7.67
C GLY A 33 1.30 1.10 -8.39
N LEU A 34 1.05 2.38 -8.17
CA LEU A 34 1.84 3.47 -8.76
C LEU A 34 3.28 3.52 -8.21
N VAL A 35 3.44 3.36 -6.89
CA VAL A 35 4.78 3.31 -6.26
C VAL A 35 5.57 2.10 -6.78
N LEU A 36 4.97 0.91 -6.81
CA LEU A 36 5.64 -0.30 -7.32
C LEU A 36 6.03 -0.14 -8.79
N LYS A 37 5.18 0.46 -9.61
CA LYS A 37 5.52 0.79 -11.00
C LYS A 37 6.68 1.78 -11.07
N GLY A 38 6.68 2.83 -10.26
CA GLY A 38 7.79 3.78 -10.15
C GLY A 38 9.11 3.13 -9.71
N MET A 39 9.03 2.08 -8.90
CA MET A 39 10.19 1.25 -8.51
C MET A 39 10.66 0.28 -9.63
N GLY A 40 10.04 0.32 -10.82
CA GLY A 40 10.44 -0.51 -11.96
C GLY A 40 9.85 -1.93 -11.97
N LEU A 41 8.77 -2.19 -11.22
CA LEU A 41 8.05 -3.44 -11.29
C LEU A 41 7.02 -3.43 -12.45
N ILE A 42 6.70 -4.60 -12.97
CA ILE A 42 5.61 -4.80 -13.91
C ILE A 42 4.35 -5.06 -13.12
N VAL A 43 3.49 -4.05 -13.02
CA VAL A 43 2.29 -4.10 -12.19
C VAL A 43 1.08 -4.43 -13.05
N THR A 44 0.28 -5.39 -12.58
CA THR A 44 -1.08 -5.66 -13.04
C THR A 44 -2.01 -5.68 -11.83
N GLY A 45 -3.30 -5.64 -12.05
CA GLY A 45 -4.24 -5.83 -10.94
C GLY A 45 -5.64 -6.11 -11.40
N SER A 46 -6.50 -6.43 -10.45
CA SER A 46 -7.93 -6.67 -10.65
C SER A 46 -8.75 -5.87 -9.64
N ASP A 47 -9.96 -5.54 -10.05
CA ASP A 47 -10.99 -5.03 -9.16
C ASP A 47 -12.35 -5.60 -9.54
N MET A 48 -13.28 -5.67 -8.57
CA MET A 48 -14.62 -6.19 -8.83
C MET A 48 -15.38 -5.33 -9.85
N ASN A 49 -15.20 -4.00 -9.76
CA ASN A 49 -15.92 -3.02 -10.58
C ASN A 49 -14.97 -2.02 -11.23
N SER A 50 -15.36 -1.55 -12.41
CA SER A 50 -14.74 -0.36 -13.01
C SER A 50 -15.06 0.89 -12.17
N SER A 51 -14.10 1.79 -12.07
CA SER A 51 -14.21 3.05 -11.32
C SER A 51 -13.21 4.07 -11.86
N VAL A 52 -13.37 5.33 -11.50
CA VAL A 52 -12.40 6.38 -11.82
C VAL A 52 -10.98 5.98 -11.39
N SER A 53 -10.85 5.30 -10.26
CA SER A 53 -9.54 4.82 -9.77
C SER A 53 -8.91 3.76 -10.67
N THR A 54 -9.71 2.85 -11.24
CA THR A 54 -9.22 1.83 -12.20
C THR A 54 -8.86 2.45 -13.53
N ASP A 55 -9.65 3.43 -13.99
CA ASP A 55 -9.41 4.13 -15.25
C ASP A 55 -8.11 4.95 -15.18
N GLU A 56 -7.89 5.69 -14.08
CA GLU A 56 -6.62 6.40 -13.83
C GLU A 56 -5.41 5.46 -13.83
N LEU A 57 -5.53 4.25 -13.30
CA LEU A 57 -4.44 3.27 -13.32
C LEU A 57 -4.16 2.76 -14.74
N ILE A 58 -5.20 2.57 -15.55
CA ILE A 58 -5.08 2.19 -16.96
C ILE A 58 -4.39 3.31 -17.75
N ASP A 59 -4.78 4.58 -17.54
CA ASP A 59 -4.16 5.75 -18.16
C ASP A 59 -2.68 5.88 -17.77
N GLN A 60 -2.34 5.47 -16.55
CA GLN A 60 -0.96 5.37 -16.10
C GLN A 60 -0.22 4.12 -16.65
N GLY A 61 -0.85 3.34 -17.53
CA GLY A 61 -0.23 2.16 -18.18
C GLY A 61 -0.10 0.95 -17.24
N ILE A 62 -0.99 0.80 -16.26
CA ILE A 62 -1.15 -0.41 -15.46
C ILE A 62 -2.31 -1.21 -16.06
N ARG A 63 -2.06 -2.49 -16.37
CA ARG A 63 -3.14 -3.36 -16.85
C ARG A 63 -4.07 -3.75 -15.70
N VAL A 64 -5.34 -3.36 -15.80
CA VAL A 64 -6.37 -3.68 -14.81
C VAL A 64 -7.41 -4.61 -15.43
N PHE A 65 -7.76 -5.67 -14.71
CA PHE A 65 -8.83 -6.61 -15.06
C PHE A 65 -10.07 -6.28 -14.22
N ILE A 66 -11.23 -6.26 -14.85
CA ILE A 66 -12.51 -6.11 -14.14
C ILE A 66 -13.10 -7.49 -13.90
N GLY A 67 -13.42 -7.77 -12.65
CA GLY A 67 -13.77 -9.11 -12.15
C GLY A 67 -12.54 -9.90 -11.71
N HIS A 68 -12.77 -10.84 -10.78
CA HIS A 68 -11.73 -11.72 -10.25
C HIS A 68 -11.78 -13.08 -10.95
N GLN A 69 -10.72 -13.44 -11.65
CA GLN A 69 -10.56 -14.70 -12.37
C GLN A 69 -9.17 -15.27 -12.13
N ALA A 70 -9.08 -16.61 -12.07
CA ALA A 70 -7.80 -17.32 -11.84
C ALA A 70 -6.71 -16.94 -12.86
N GLU A 71 -7.11 -16.67 -14.10
CA GLU A 71 -6.23 -16.34 -15.22
C GLU A 71 -5.55 -14.97 -15.07
N ASN A 72 -6.12 -14.06 -14.29
CA ASN A 72 -5.59 -12.70 -14.11
C ASN A 72 -4.19 -12.67 -13.50
N ILE A 73 -3.83 -13.69 -12.73
CA ILE A 73 -2.51 -13.81 -12.08
C ILE A 73 -1.44 -14.46 -12.96
N GLN A 74 -1.77 -14.79 -14.21
CA GLN A 74 -0.85 -15.53 -15.09
C GLN A 74 0.45 -14.74 -15.29
N GLY A 75 1.57 -15.39 -14.98
CA GLY A 75 2.91 -14.82 -15.08
C GLY A 75 3.29 -13.88 -13.93
N ALA A 76 2.48 -13.75 -12.88
CA ALA A 76 2.85 -12.99 -11.69
C ALA A 76 3.92 -13.74 -10.87
N ASP A 77 4.94 -13.01 -10.42
CA ASP A 77 5.93 -13.51 -9.44
C ASP A 77 5.36 -13.52 -8.02
N CYS A 78 4.47 -12.58 -7.72
CA CYS A 78 3.73 -12.54 -6.45
C CYS A 78 2.38 -11.84 -6.63
N VAL A 79 1.50 -12.08 -5.66
CA VAL A 79 0.19 -11.43 -5.55
C VAL A 79 0.15 -10.62 -4.25
N ILE A 80 -0.40 -9.41 -4.31
CA ILE A 80 -0.67 -8.59 -3.13
C ILE A 80 -2.17 -8.34 -3.06
N ARG A 81 -2.75 -8.55 -1.88
CA ARG A 81 -4.18 -8.34 -1.66
C ARG A 81 -4.46 -7.29 -0.59
N THR A 82 -5.62 -6.69 -0.65
CA THR A 82 -6.21 -5.97 0.48
C THR A 82 -6.81 -6.94 1.50
N ALA A 83 -6.91 -6.53 2.76
CA ALA A 83 -7.52 -7.34 3.82
C ALA A 83 -9.02 -7.67 3.57
N ALA A 84 -9.69 -6.90 2.70
CA ALA A 84 -11.08 -7.17 2.29
C ALA A 84 -11.22 -8.36 1.34
N VAL A 85 -10.14 -8.80 0.71
CA VAL A 85 -10.13 -9.95 -0.21
C VAL A 85 -9.83 -11.22 0.59
N HIS A 86 -10.78 -12.15 0.65
CA HIS A 86 -10.65 -13.39 1.41
C HIS A 86 -9.97 -14.51 0.62
N ASN A 87 -9.75 -15.64 1.29
CA ASN A 87 -8.99 -16.76 0.74
C ASN A 87 -9.74 -17.55 -0.36
N ASP A 88 -11.04 -17.39 -0.44
CA ASP A 88 -11.94 -17.97 -1.44
C ASP A 88 -11.98 -17.20 -2.77
N ASN A 89 -11.35 -16.03 -2.82
CA ASN A 89 -11.18 -15.29 -4.06
C ASN A 89 -10.43 -16.15 -5.09
N PRO A 90 -10.92 -16.28 -6.34
CA PRO A 90 -10.35 -17.18 -7.35
C PRO A 90 -8.87 -16.89 -7.67
N GLU A 91 -8.45 -15.63 -7.64
CA GLU A 91 -7.05 -15.24 -7.86
C GLU A 91 -6.15 -15.67 -6.70
N ILE A 92 -6.62 -15.51 -5.46
CA ILE A 92 -5.89 -15.95 -4.26
C ILE A 92 -5.79 -17.48 -4.20
N ALA A 93 -6.88 -18.18 -4.51
CA ALA A 93 -6.91 -19.64 -4.58
C ALA A 93 -5.95 -20.17 -5.66
N ALA A 94 -5.98 -19.57 -6.87
CA ALA A 94 -5.10 -19.93 -7.97
C ALA A 94 -3.62 -19.64 -7.65
N ALA A 95 -3.32 -18.49 -7.02
CA ALA A 95 -1.96 -18.16 -6.62
C ALA A 95 -1.38 -19.20 -5.65
N ARG A 96 -2.17 -19.62 -4.65
CA ARG A 96 -1.76 -20.65 -3.70
C ARG A 96 -1.56 -22.01 -4.36
N ALA A 97 -2.47 -22.40 -5.23
CA ALA A 97 -2.36 -23.67 -5.99
C ALA A 97 -1.11 -23.69 -6.86
N ALA A 98 -0.73 -22.56 -7.46
CA ALA A 98 0.47 -22.40 -8.27
C ALA A 98 1.75 -22.16 -7.45
N GLY A 99 1.69 -22.09 -6.12
CA GLY A 99 2.84 -21.78 -5.26
C GLY A 99 3.34 -20.34 -5.37
N ILE A 100 2.54 -19.44 -5.97
CA ILE A 100 2.85 -18.01 -6.07
C ILE A 100 2.60 -17.37 -4.69
N PRO A 101 3.60 -16.67 -4.10
CA PRO A 101 3.43 -16.05 -2.80
C PRO A 101 2.36 -14.96 -2.82
N VAL A 102 1.53 -14.96 -1.78
CA VAL A 102 0.51 -13.96 -1.55
C VAL A 102 0.92 -13.14 -0.33
N PHE A 103 0.97 -11.83 -0.50
CA PHE A 103 1.31 -10.86 0.54
C PHE A 103 0.11 -9.95 0.85
N GLU A 104 0.11 -9.42 2.06
CA GLU A 104 -0.82 -8.36 2.44
C GLU A 104 -0.29 -6.98 1.99
N ARG A 105 -1.18 -6.09 1.61
CA ARG A 105 -0.86 -4.70 1.29
C ARG A 105 0.03 -4.02 2.34
N ALA A 106 -0.28 -4.23 3.63
CA ALA A 106 0.50 -3.64 4.73
C ALA A 106 1.94 -4.14 4.78
N GLN A 107 2.19 -5.39 4.40
CA GLN A 107 3.54 -5.97 4.31
C GLN A 107 4.35 -5.30 3.17
N ALA A 108 3.71 -5.06 2.03
CA ALA A 108 4.34 -4.36 0.92
C ALA A 108 4.72 -2.92 1.30
N TRP A 109 3.78 -2.17 1.88
CA TRP A 109 4.06 -0.81 2.37
C TRP A 109 5.16 -0.78 3.42
N GLY A 110 5.18 -1.75 4.36
CA GLY A 110 6.22 -1.84 5.37
C GLY A 110 7.62 -2.03 4.78
N VAL A 111 7.75 -2.80 3.70
CA VAL A 111 9.03 -2.97 2.99
C VAL A 111 9.39 -1.71 2.21
N ILE A 112 8.45 -1.12 1.48
CA ILE A 112 8.66 0.11 0.72
C ILE A 112 9.15 1.24 1.62
N MET A 113 8.55 1.41 2.82
CA MET A 113 8.98 2.44 3.78
C MET A 113 10.47 2.37 4.13
N GLN A 114 11.07 1.19 4.13
CA GLN A 114 12.49 1.01 4.48
C GLN A 114 13.45 1.58 3.43
N GLU A 115 12.99 1.82 2.21
CA GLU A 115 13.78 2.41 1.13
C GLU A 115 13.86 3.96 1.24
N TYR A 116 13.05 4.58 2.13
CA TYR A 116 13.03 6.02 2.35
C TYR A 116 13.86 6.41 3.57
N GLN A 117 14.63 7.50 3.47
CA GLN A 117 15.40 8.01 4.61
C GLN A 117 14.49 8.52 5.73
N ASN A 118 13.37 9.13 5.36
CA ASN A 118 12.40 9.72 6.28
C ASN A 118 11.04 9.03 6.11
N ALA A 119 10.82 7.96 6.85
CA ALA A 119 9.54 7.26 6.86
C ALA A 119 8.70 7.71 8.06
N VAL A 120 7.60 8.42 7.78
CA VAL A 120 6.65 8.94 8.75
C VAL A 120 5.38 8.10 8.68
N CYS A 121 4.91 7.63 9.83
CA CYS A 121 3.66 6.88 9.95
C CYS A 121 2.74 7.58 10.96
N ILE A 122 1.50 7.84 10.56
CA ILE A 122 0.50 8.47 11.42
C ILE A 122 -0.59 7.46 11.72
N SER A 123 -0.66 7.06 12.97
CA SER A 123 -1.59 6.07 13.51
C SER A 123 -2.54 6.72 14.51
N GLY A 124 -3.63 6.08 14.83
CA GLY A 124 -4.59 6.52 15.86
C GLY A 124 -6.02 6.18 15.51
N THR A 125 -6.90 6.20 16.49
CA THR A 125 -8.33 5.97 16.28
C THR A 125 -8.97 7.13 15.52
N HIS A 126 -8.59 8.37 15.88
CA HIS A 126 -9.09 9.61 15.29
C HIS A 126 -7.93 10.54 14.90
N GLY A 127 -8.19 11.45 13.97
CA GLY A 127 -7.25 12.49 13.56
C GLY A 127 -6.15 12.07 12.58
N LYS A 128 -6.09 10.80 12.18
CA LYS A 128 -5.07 10.30 11.22
C LYS A 128 -5.03 11.13 9.93
N THR A 129 -6.13 11.17 9.22
CA THR A 129 -6.24 11.88 7.92
C THR A 129 -5.90 13.36 8.05
N THR A 130 -6.40 14.03 9.09
CA THR A 130 -6.11 15.43 9.34
C THR A 130 -4.63 15.66 9.61
N THR A 131 -4.03 14.86 10.48
CA THR A 131 -2.60 14.99 10.82
C THR A 131 -1.72 14.65 9.61
N THR A 132 -2.05 13.60 8.86
CA THR A 132 -1.33 13.23 7.63
C THR A 132 -1.41 14.35 6.60
N SER A 133 -2.58 14.98 6.45
CA SER A 133 -2.76 16.14 5.56
C SER A 133 -1.92 17.33 5.99
N MET A 134 -1.89 17.67 7.28
CA MET A 134 -1.07 18.77 7.81
C MET A 134 0.42 18.53 7.59
N VAL A 135 0.92 17.32 7.88
CA VAL A 135 2.32 16.93 7.63
C VAL A 135 2.64 17.01 6.14
N THR A 136 1.70 16.58 5.29
CA THR A 136 1.87 16.67 3.83
C THR A 136 2.00 18.13 3.38
N HIS A 137 1.14 19.02 3.86
CA HIS A 137 1.24 20.45 3.54
C HIS A 137 2.61 21.05 3.92
N ILE A 138 3.08 20.74 5.12
CA ILE A 138 4.40 21.22 5.61
C ILE A 138 5.53 20.71 4.71
N LEU A 139 5.52 19.44 4.35
CA LEU A 139 6.56 18.84 3.52
C LEU A 139 6.52 19.35 2.08
N MET A 140 5.33 19.58 1.53
CA MET A 140 5.16 20.17 0.20
C MET A 140 5.66 21.60 0.15
N GLU A 141 5.31 22.43 1.16
CA GLU A 141 5.79 23.81 1.28
C GLU A 141 7.32 23.86 1.46
N ALA A 142 7.87 22.92 2.21
CA ALA A 142 9.31 22.75 2.37
C ALA A 142 10.02 22.13 1.14
N GLN A 143 9.32 21.95 0.02
CA GLN A 143 9.83 21.39 -1.24
C GLN A 143 10.51 20.02 -1.10
N LYS A 144 10.03 19.18 -0.18
CA LYS A 144 10.60 17.84 0.07
C LYS A 144 10.15 16.77 -0.91
N ASP A 145 9.21 17.09 -1.81
CA ASP A 145 8.66 16.18 -2.81
C ASP A 145 8.30 14.77 -2.25
N PRO A 146 7.46 14.69 -1.18
CA PRO A 146 7.21 13.44 -0.49
C PRO A 146 6.35 12.47 -1.30
N THR A 147 6.54 11.17 -1.06
CA THR A 147 5.54 10.15 -1.35
C THR A 147 4.53 10.11 -0.21
N VAL A 148 3.24 10.16 -0.53
CA VAL A 148 2.17 10.31 0.47
C VAL A 148 1.03 9.34 0.21
N MET A 149 0.49 8.75 1.27
CA MET A 149 -0.79 8.01 1.26
C MET A 149 -1.66 8.49 2.42
N ILE A 150 -2.81 9.06 2.08
CA ILE A 150 -3.82 9.59 3.00
C ILE A 150 -5.10 8.78 2.82
N GLY A 151 -5.82 8.51 3.90
CA GLY A 151 -7.09 7.77 3.88
C GLY A 151 -8.28 8.56 3.32
N GLY A 152 -8.06 9.77 2.81
CA GLY A 152 -9.08 10.65 2.26
C GLY A 152 -8.55 11.52 1.12
N TYR A 153 -9.40 12.41 0.61
CA TYR A 153 -9.04 13.36 -0.45
C TYR A 153 -8.37 14.61 0.15
N LEU A 154 -7.20 14.99 -0.38
CA LEU A 154 -6.51 16.24 -0.04
C LEU A 154 -6.55 17.19 -1.24
N PRO A 155 -7.20 18.36 -1.16
CA PRO A 155 -7.30 19.30 -2.27
C PRO A 155 -5.97 19.71 -2.87
N LEU A 156 -4.93 19.90 -2.04
CA LEU A 156 -3.57 20.23 -2.49
C LEU A 156 -3.00 19.22 -3.50
N LEU A 157 -3.33 17.95 -3.34
CA LEU A 157 -2.84 16.87 -4.20
C LEU A 157 -3.84 16.48 -5.30
N HIS A 158 -5.07 17.02 -5.27
CA HIS A 158 -6.21 16.56 -6.06
C HIS A 158 -6.44 15.03 -5.96
N ALA A 159 -5.97 14.42 -4.88
CA ALA A 159 -6.03 12.98 -4.63
C ALA A 159 -5.85 12.65 -3.13
N GLY A 160 -6.01 11.39 -2.77
CA GLY A 160 -5.61 10.85 -1.45
C GLY A 160 -4.17 10.33 -1.42
N HIS A 161 -3.39 10.56 -2.48
CA HIS A 161 -2.03 10.05 -2.58
C HIS A 161 -1.18 10.89 -3.52
N ARG A 162 0.13 10.74 -3.39
CA ARG A 162 1.15 11.30 -4.28
C ARG A 162 2.35 10.35 -4.33
N VAL A 163 2.94 10.16 -5.48
CA VAL A 163 4.25 9.55 -5.63
C VAL A 163 5.25 10.67 -5.91
N GLY A 164 6.12 10.95 -4.94
CA GLY A 164 7.18 11.94 -5.04
C GLY A 164 8.54 11.29 -5.32
N ASN A 165 9.52 12.12 -5.68
CA ASN A 165 10.91 11.69 -5.91
C ASN A 165 11.82 12.02 -4.71
N GLY A 166 11.26 12.58 -3.63
CA GLY A 166 12.00 12.91 -2.42
C GLY A 166 12.33 11.69 -1.56
N ASP A 167 13.13 11.91 -0.55
CA ASP A 167 13.59 10.91 0.42
C ASP A 167 12.59 10.62 1.55
N THR A 168 11.40 11.22 1.48
CA THR A 168 10.40 11.19 2.54
C THR A 168 9.13 10.47 2.09
N ILE A 169 8.64 9.56 2.92
CA ILE A 169 7.34 8.93 2.77
C ILE A 169 6.45 9.19 3.99
N VAL A 170 5.19 9.53 3.74
CA VAL A 170 4.18 9.76 4.79
C VAL A 170 3.01 8.82 4.55
N LEU A 171 2.77 7.91 5.47
CA LEU A 171 1.68 6.95 5.38
C LEU A 171 0.68 7.12 6.51
N GLU A 172 -0.59 7.20 6.16
CA GLU A 172 -1.68 7.00 7.12
C GLU A 172 -1.79 5.49 7.40
N SER A 173 -1.64 5.13 8.65
CA SER A 173 -1.69 3.74 9.12
C SER A 173 -3.00 3.44 9.80
N CYS A 174 -3.71 2.46 9.26
CA CYS A 174 -4.97 2.00 9.84
C CYS A 174 -4.69 0.94 10.91
N GLU A 175 -5.43 1.04 12.02
CA GLU A 175 -5.46 0.03 13.07
C GLU A 175 -6.21 -1.25 12.68
N TYR A 176 -6.95 -1.23 11.58
CA TYR A 176 -7.73 -2.37 11.12
C TYR A 176 -6.83 -3.57 10.77
N CYS A 177 -7.14 -4.72 11.35
CA CYS A 177 -6.37 -5.96 11.22
C CYS A 177 -4.89 -5.79 11.58
N ASP A 178 -4.56 -4.95 12.58
CA ASP A 178 -3.20 -4.71 13.07
C ASP A 178 -2.21 -4.34 11.94
N SER A 179 -2.70 -3.72 10.87
CA SER A 179 -1.91 -3.36 9.69
C SER A 179 -0.69 -2.52 10.03
N PHE A 180 -0.79 -1.65 11.04
CA PHE A 180 0.30 -0.77 11.50
C PHE A 180 1.51 -1.55 12.04
N LEU A 181 1.33 -2.80 12.51
CA LEU A 181 2.43 -3.66 12.98
C LEU A 181 3.36 -4.13 11.86
N ASN A 182 2.96 -3.96 10.61
CA ASN A 182 3.79 -4.28 9.45
C ASN A 182 4.65 -3.10 8.99
N PHE A 183 4.44 -1.90 9.53
CA PHE A 183 5.17 -0.71 9.15
C PHE A 183 6.45 -0.55 9.97
N PHE A 184 7.49 0.03 9.34
CA PHE A 184 8.79 0.30 9.94
C PHE A 184 9.13 1.80 9.82
N PRO A 185 8.35 2.67 10.49
CA PRO A 185 8.61 4.09 10.42
C PRO A 185 9.88 4.45 11.22
N ARG A 186 10.62 5.46 10.75
CA ARG A 186 11.61 6.15 11.59
C ARG A 186 10.94 7.12 12.56
N TRP A 187 9.78 7.67 12.15
CA TRP A 187 8.99 8.59 12.96
C TRP A 187 7.54 8.10 13.00
N GLN A 188 7.06 7.75 14.19
CA GLN A 188 5.69 7.31 14.39
C GLN A 188 4.95 8.28 15.28
N TRP A 189 3.82 8.77 14.78
CA TRP A 189 2.91 9.64 15.50
C TRP A 189 1.62 8.90 15.81
N PHE A 190 1.25 8.89 17.09
CA PHE A 190 -0.05 8.39 17.55
C PHE A 190 -0.94 9.57 17.91
N SER A 191 -2.09 9.74 17.21
CA SER A 191 -3.05 10.79 17.55
C SER A 191 -3.86 10.39 18.78
N ILE A 192 -5.07 9.90 18.64
CA ILE A 192 -5.89 9.43 19.77
C ILE A 192 -5.95 7.91 19.72
N LEU A 193 -5.53 7.23 20.81
CA LEU A 193 -5.55 5.78 20.92
C LEU A 193 -6.68 5.32 21.85
N LYS A 194 -7.51 4.39 21.40
CA LYS A 194 -8.42 3.64 22.28
C LYS A 194 -7.64 2.55 23.04
N LYS A 195 -8.18 2.13 24.18
CA LYS A 195 -7.59 1.13 25.08
C LYS A 195 -7.14 -0.16 24.38
N THR A 196 -7.84 -0.59 23.33
CA THR A 196 -7.53 -1.80 22.56
C THR A 196 -6.16 -1.71 21.84
N ILE A 197 -5.80 -0.54 21.32
CA ILE A 197 -4.50 -0.33 20.63
C ILE A 197 -3.36 -0.36 21.62
N TRP A 198 -3.56 0.14 22.86
CA TRP A 198 -2.57 0.09 23.91
C TRP A 198 -2.17 -1.34 24.30
N ILE A 199 -3.12 -2.28 24.24
CA ILE A 199 -2.85 -3.71 24.54
C ILE A 199 -1.96 -4.31 23.46
N THR A 200 -2.21 -4.02 22.19
CA THR A 200 -1.42 -4.54 21.07
C THR A 200 0.02 -4.00 21.05
N LEU A 201 0.25 -2.77 21.52
CA LEU A 201 1.59 -2.17 21.61
C LEU A 201 2.43 -2.68 22.80
N ARG A 202 1.82 -3.34 23.77
CA ARG A 202 2.52 -3.87 24.98
C ARG A 202 2.96 -5.33 24.87
N THR A 203 2.51 -6.03 23.83
CA THR A 203 2.89 -7.42 23.55
C THR A 203 3.91 -7.49 22.43
#